data_f78e092c0898a205c0ff73149f3f8c99
#
_entry.id   f78e092c0898a205c0ff73149f3f8c99
#
_cell.length_a   1.000
_cell.length_b   1.000
_cell.length_c   1.000
_cell.angle_alpha   90.00
_cell.angle_beta   90.00
_cell.angle_gamma   90.00
#
_symmetry.space_group_name_H-M   'P 1'
#
loop_
_entity.id
_entity.type
_entity.pdbx_description
1 polymer ?
#
loop_
_entity_poly.entity_id
_entity_poly.type
_entity_poly.pdbx_seq_one_letter_code
_entity_poly.pdbx_strand_id
1 'polypeptide(L)'
;VSRGLGDVYKRQELEDRLMNFKDVEYKGFVKTESEIIELFYFKFQDFPLLSRMDAVADYFIDEVETLRNRDLADDEKDLIREKFMKLYVTRDLYVIYSQFLKENGYTGLPRVSYEKRKLKYEDVYPVLYLKYRLQSQQGRSNIKHLVVDEMQDYSRLQYEILQRIFSCRMTILGDRAQTMDDKQQDVLKFLPKIFGRDIHKIIMNKSYRNTIEIASYANQLAGIEDMELFERHGAPVEEKIFANMSHAAEEIAETLKLGEEEYETAAVVLRTEKEAEHMWLLLKEILGEKGFDVKERLSYLDRNSTSFKKGLTVTTFYLAKGLEFDQVFAVFPQKDQSPLVRQARYIAATRALHELHMYEVEK
;
A
#
# COMPACT_ATOMS: atom_id res chain seq x y z
N VAL A 1 -6.74 2.49 -31.86
CA VAL A 1 -8.20 2.56 -32.01
C VAL A 1 -8.87 1.27 -31.54
N SER A 2 -8.30 0.09 -31.81
CA SER A 2 -8.92 -1.20 -31.43
C SER A 2 -8.94 -1.49 -29.91
N ARG A 3 -7.99 -0.96 -29.13
CA ARG A 3 -7.97 -1.13 -27.67
C ARG A 3 -9.06 -0.32 -26.96
N GLY A 4 -9.36 0.90 -27.44
CA GLY A 4 -10.40 1.75 -26.84
C GLY A 4 -11.83 1.21 -27.04
N LEU A 5 -12.14 0.63 -28.20
CA LEU A 5 -13.45 0.02 -28.46
C LEU A 5 -13.69 -1.21 -27.57
N GLY A 6 -12.70 -2.09 -27.40
CA GLY A 6 -12.84 -3.26 -26.53
C GLY A 6 -13.11 -2.91 -25.06
N ASP A 7 -12.52 -1.83 -24.55
CA ASP A 7 -12.74 -1.35 -23.19
C ASP A 7 -14.12 -0.71 -23.01
N VAL A 8 -14.65 -0.04 -24.04
CA VAL A 8 -16.01 0.53 -24.04
C VAL A 8 -17.06 -0.59 -24.02
N TYR A 9 -16.92 -1.62 -24.87
CA TYR A 9 -17.86 -2.75 -24.91
C TYR A 9 -17.86 -3.52 -23.57
N LYS A 10 -16.69 -3.81 -23.00
CA LYS A 10 -16.61 -4.47 -21.69
C LYS A 10 -17.24 -3.66 -20.57
N ARG A 11 -17.09 -2.34 -20.62
CA ARG A 11 -17.71 -1.44 -19.64
C ARG A 11 -19.23 -1.48 -19.76
N GLN A 12 -19.76 -1.38 -20.96
CA GLN A 12 -21.20 -1.42 -21.22
C GLN A 12 -21.81 -2.77 -20.81
N GLU A 13 -21.15 -3.88 -21.11
CA GLU A 13 -21.57 -5.21 -20.69
C GLU A 13 -21.64 -5.37 -19.17
N LEU A 14 -20.69 -4.78 -18.41
CA LEU A 14 -20.74 -4.75 -16.95
C LEU A 14 -21.88 -3.88 -16.42
N GLU A 15 -22.09 -2.70 -17.03
CA GLU A 15 -23.16 -1.78 -16.68
C GLU A 15 -24.53 -2.43 -16.90
N ASP A 16 -24.73 -3.09 -18.03
CA ASP A 16 -25.98 -3.80 -18.38
C ASP A 16 -26.31 -4.94 -17.37
N ARG A 17 -25.30 -5.64 -16.87
CA ARG A 17 -25.50 -6.71 -15.87
C ARG A 17 -25.87 -6.20 -14.48
N LEU A 18 -25.55 -4.96 -14.16
CA LEU A 18 -25.90 -4.35 -12.89
C LEU A 18 -27.28 -3.70 -12.89
N MET A 19 -27.94 -3.63 -14.05
CA MET A 19 -29.20 -2.94 -14.22
C MET A 19 -30.32 -3.90 -14.62
N ASN A 20 -31.52 -3.62 -14.14
CA ASN A 20 -32.76 -4.27 -14.54
C ASN A 20 -33.78 -3.18 -14.84
N PHE A 21 -33.64 -2.55 -16.01
CA PHE A 21 -34.51 -1.45 -16.41
C PHE A 21 -35.95 -1.94 -16.61
N LYS A 22 -36.87 -1.12 -16.19
CA LYS A 22 -38.33 -1.28 -16.37
C LYS A 22 -39.01 0.04 -16.07
N ASP A 23 -40.27 0.17 -16.49
CA ASP A 23 -41.11 1.32 -16.18
C ASP A 23 -41.19 1.57 -14.67
N VAL A 24 -41.13 2.84 -14.27
CA VAL A 24 -41.36 3.29 -12.89
C VAL A 24 -42.60 4.17 -12.85
N GLU A 25 -43.58 3.77 -12.04
CA GLU A 25 -44.83 4.51 -11.85
C GLU A 25 -44.93 5.10 -10.44
N TYR A 26 -45.42 6.34 -10.36
CA TYR A 26 -45.79 7.00 -9.11
C TYR A 26 -47.07 7.81 -9.28
N LYS A 27 -48.16 7.37 -8.65
CA LYS A 27 -49.47 8.05 -8.62
C LYS A 27 -49.97 8.50 -10.01
N GLY A 28 -49.88 7.63 -11.02
CA GLY A 28 -50.30 7.87 -12.40
C GLY A 28 -49.25 8.55 -13.29
N PHE A 29 -48.11 8.97 -12.75
CA PHE A 29 -46.96 9.43 -13.55
C PHE A 29 -46.05 8.24 -13.84
N VAL A 30 -45.72 8.04 -15.09
CA VAL A 30 -44.91 6.91 -15.55
C VAL A 30 -43.65 7.44 -16.21
N LYS A 31 -42.52 6.89 -15.79
CA LYS A 31 -41.25 7.01 -16.50
C LYS A 31 -40.95 5.69 -17.17
N THR A 32 -40.99 5.66 -18.48
CA THR A 32 -40.82 4.43 -19.25
C THR A 32 -39.39 3.91 -19.21
N GLU A 33 -39.20 2.62 -19.41
CA GLU A 33 -37.89 1.99 -19.48
C GLU A 33 -36.96 2.72 -20.46
N SER A 34 -37.45 3.05 -21.66
CA SER A 34 -36.66 3.73 -22.69
C SER A 34 -36.18 5.13 -22.23
N GLU A 35 -37.04 5.90 -21.57
CA GLU A 35 -36.66 7.22 -21.01
C GLU A 35 -35.65 7.09 -19.87
N ILE A 36 -35.80 6.06 -19.03
CA ILE A 36 -34.84 5.80 -17.95
C ILE A 36 -33.48 5.44 -18.53
N ILE A 37 -33.41 4.59 -19.53
CA ILE A 37 -32.20 4.22 -20.26
C ILE A 37 -31.54 5.46 -20.88
N GLU A 38 -32.31 6.32 -21.54
CA GLU A 38 -31.81 7.56 -22.13
C GLU A 38 -31.21 8.50 -21.09
N LEU A 39 -31.92 8.73 -19.98
CA LEU A 39 -31.41 9.56 -18.89
C LEU A 39 -30.15 8.97 -18.27
N PHE A 40 -30.14 7.66 -18.04
CA PHE A 40 -29.06 6.96 -17.36
C PHE A 40 -27.75 6.92 -18.19
N TYR A 41 -27.85 6.59 -19.49
CA TYR A 41 -26.66 6.42 -20.33
C TYR A 41 -26.21 7.69 -21.07
N PHE A 42 -27.11 8.65 -21.29
CA PHE A 42 -26.76 9.85 -22.05
C PHE A 42 -26.75 11.11 -21.18
N LYS A 43 -27.85 11.43 -20.51
CA LYS A 43 -27.97 12.67 -19.76
C LYS A 43 -27.08 12.68 -18.52
N PHE A 44 -27.04 11.59 -17.77
CA PHE A 44 -26.31 11.46 -16.51
C PHE A 44 -25.06 10.57 -16.62
N GLN A 45 -24.51 10.39 -17.81
CA GLN A 45 -23.32 9.55 -18.06
C GLN A 45 -22.08 9.96 -17.26
N ASP A 46 -21.96 11.23 -16.89
CA ASP A 46 -20.82 11.76 -16.14
C ASP A 46 -20.86 11.42 -14.64
N PHE A 47 -22.03 11.00 -14.15
CA PHE A 47 -22.16 10.53 -12.79
C PHE A 47 -21.59 9.11 -12.63
N PRO A 48 -20.98 8.77 -11.47
CA PRO A 48 -20.60 7.41 -11.17
C PRO A 48 -21.78 6.43 -11.26
N LEU A 49 -21.55 5.24 -11.79
CA LEU A 49 -22.58 4.27 -12.15
C LEU A 49 -23.64 4.04 -11.06
N LEU A 50 -23.21 3.81 -9.80
CA LEU A 50 -24.12 3.52 -8.68
C LEU A 50 -24.79 4.77 -8.09
N SER A 51 -24.53 5.94 -8.64
CA SER A 51 -25.15 7.23 -8.25
C SER A 51 -25.98 7.84 -9.38
N ARG A 52 -25.96 7.24 -10.61
CA ARG A 52 -26.73 7.79 -11.74
C ARG A 52 -28.21 7.71 -11.51
N MET A 53 -28.71 6.63 -10.90
CA MET A 53 -30.13 6.44 -10.69
C MET A 53 -30.69 7.41 -9.65
N ASP A 54 -29.87 7.91 -8.73
CA ASP A 54 -30.28 8.99 -7.83
C ASP A 54 -30.61 10.25 -8.66
N ALA A 55 -29.76 10.61 -9.62
CA ALA A 55 -30.00 11.75 -10.51
C ALA A 55 -31.21 11.54 -11.44
N VAL A 56 -31.45 10.32 -11.91
CA VAL A 56 -32.65 9.98 -12.71
C VAL A 56 -33.91 10.11 -11.84
N ALA A 57 -33.87 9.63 -10.60
CA ALA A 57 -34.98 9.75 -9.67
C ALA A 57 -35.29 11.22 -9.30
N ASP A 58 -34.26 12.02 -9.05
CA ASP A 58 -34.44 13.44 -8.76
C ASP A 58 -35.01 14.19 -9.96
N TYR A 59 -34.56 13.86 -11.18
CA TYR A 59 -35.15 14.42 -12.40
C TYR A 59 -36.65 14.07 -12.54
N PHE A 60 -37.04 12.84 -12.24
CA PHE A 60 -38.44 12.44 -12.27
C PHE A 60 -39.25 13.12 -11.16
N ILE A 61 -38.68 13.32 -9.97
CA ILE A 61 -39.29 14.08 -8.87
C ILE A 61 -39.61 15.51 -9.34
N ASP A 62 -38.64 16.21 -9.94
CA ASP A 62 -38.82 17.57 -10.48
C ASP A 62 -39.92 17.63 -11.55
N GLU A 63 -40.01 16.62 -12.45
CA GLU A 63 -41.11 16.52 -13.41
C GLU A 63 -42.47 16.39 -12.74
N VAL A 64 -42.61 15.51 -11.73
CA VAL A 64 -43.85 15.30 -10.99
C VAL A 64 -44.24 16.55 -10.21
N GLU A 65 -43.33 17.22 -9.56
CA GLU A 65 -43.56 18.50 -8.84
C GLU A 65 -44.05 19.59 -9.80
N THR A 66 -43.40 19.70 -10.96
CA THR A 66 -43.78 20.68 -12.00
C THR A 66 -45.22 20.42 -12.50
N LEU A 67 -45.52 19.15 -12.85
CA LEU A 67 -46.84 18.79 -13.38
C LEU A 67 -47.96 18.91 -12.35
N ARG A 68 -47.64 18.73 -11.06
CA ARG A 68 -48.59 18.93 -9.95
C ARG A 68 -48.68 20.34 -9.45
N ASN A 69 -47.76 21.20 -9.87
CA ASN A 69 -47.59 22.57 -9.37
C ASN A 69 -47.52 22.62 -7.83
N ARG A 70 -46.83 21.63 -7.22
CA ARG A 70 -46.55 21.56 -5.80
C ARG A 70 -45.31 20.74 -5.50
N ASP A 71 -44.61 21.09 -4.46
CA ASP A 71 -43.50 20.27 -3.94
C ASP A 71 -44.03 18.97 -3.32
N LEU A 72 -43.28 17.89 -3.50
CA LEU A 72 -43.52 16.62 -2.83
C LEU A 72 -42.90 16.64 -1.43
N ALA A 73 -43.58 15.99 -0.49
CA ALA A 73 -43.02 15.77 0.82
C ALA A 73 -41.83 14.80 0.79
N ASP A 74 -40.93 14.87 1.79
CA ASP A 74 -39.69 14.07 1.79
C ASP A 74 -39.97 12.56 1.74
N ASP A 75 -41.01 12.09 2.41
CA ASP A 75 -41.45 10.69 2.37
C ASP A 75 -41.94 10.26 0.97
N GLU A 76 -42.59 11.18 0.22
CA GLU A 76 -42.99 10.94 -1.19
C GLU A 76 -41.73 10.86 -2.09
N LYS A 77 -40.77 11.76 -1.91
CA LYS A 77 -39.48 11.76 -2.64
C LYS A 77 -38.69 10.48 -2.37
N ASP A 78 -38.59 10.07 -1.13
CA ASP A 78 -37.88 8.85 -0.73
C ASP A 78 -38.55 7.59 -1.31
N LEU A 79 -39.88 7.53 -1.37
CA LEU A 79 -40.60 6.44 -2.02
C LEU A 79 -40.28 6.34 -3.51
N ILE A 80 -40.19 7.48 -4.21
CA ILE A 80 -39.82 7.53 -5.62
C ILE A 80 -38.38 7.05 -5.78
N ARG A 81 -37.44 7.58 -5.00
CA ARG A 81 -36.02 7.17 -5.04
C ARG A 81 -35.88 5.66 -4.80
N GLU A 82 -36.59 5.10 -3.81
CA GLU A 82 -36.56 3.66 -3.55
C GLU A 82 -36.99 2.83 -4.77
N LYS A 83 -38.02 3.28 -5.51
CA LYS A 83 -38.45 2.58 -6.74
C LYS A 83 -37.35 2.56 -7.80
N PHE A 84 -36.66 3.69 -8.02
CA PHE A 84 -35.56 3.76 -8.99
C PHE A 84 -34.34 2.95 -8.51
N MET A 85 -34.05 2.93 -7.20
CA MET A 85 -32.93 2.14 -6.66
C MET A 85 -33.14 0.62 -6.86
N LYS A 86 -34.39 0.15 -6.92
CA LYS A 86 -34.72 -1.26 -7.23
C LYS A 86 -34.42 -1.67 -8.66
N LEU A 87 -34.05 -0.73 -9.54
CA LEU A 87 -33.56 -1.03 -10.88
C LEU A 87 -32.10 -1.52 -10.89
N TYR A 88 -31.33 -1.32 -9.82
CA TYR A 88 -30.05 -2.00 -9.66
C TYR A 88 -30.26 -3.45 -9.24
N VAL A 89 -29.58 -4.38 -9.92
CA VAL A 89 -29.50 -5.79 -9.52
C VAL A 89 -28.80 -5.90 -8.16
N THR A 90 -27.72 -5.13 -7.99
CA THR A 90 -27.02 -4.96 -6.71
C THR A 90 -26.23 -3.66 -6.70
N ARG A 91 -26.12 -3.03 -5.54
CA ARG A 91 -25.25 -1.88 -5.25
C ARG A 91 -24.12 -2.26 -4.28
N ASP A 92 -24.09 -3.52 -3.89
CA ASP A 92 -23.14 -4.05 -2.91
C ASP A 92 -21.80 -4.33 -3.58
N LEU A 93 -20.79 -3.53 -3.28
CA LEU A 93 -19.44 -3.65 -3.85
C LEU A 93 -18.78 -5.01 -3.58
N TYR A 94 -19.08 -5.63 -2.46
CA TYR A 94 -18.59 -6.96 -2.12
C TYR A 94 -19.15 -8.02 -3.09
N VAL A 95 -20.43 -7.91 -3.42
CA VAL A 95 -21.10 -8.80 -4.39
C VAL A 95 -20.58 -8.53 -5.79
N ILE A 96 -20.47 -7.28 -6.22
CA ILE A 96 -19.95 -6.87 -7.53
C ILE A 96 -18.52 -7.40 -7.71
N TYR A 97 -17.66 -7.21 -6.71
CA TYR A 97 -16.28 -7.70 -6.78
C TYR A 97 -16.21 -9.23 -6.78
N SER A 98 -17.02 -9.91 -5.96
CA SER A 98 -17.11 -11.37 -5.96
C SER A 98 -17.54 -11.93 -7.32
N GLN A 99 -18.45 -11.25 -8.01
CA GLN A 99 -18.86 -11.64 -9.36
C GLN A 99 -17.71 -11.44 -10.36
N PHE A 100 -17.04 -10.30 -10.32
CA PHE A 100 -15.85 -10.01 -11.14
C PHE A 100 -14.76 -11.09 -10.98
N LEU A 101 -14.48 -11.52 -9.76
CA LEU A 101 -13.51 -12.59 -9.49
C LEU A 101 -13.91 -13.87 -10.21
N LYS A 102 -15.18 -14.31 -10.09
CA LYS A 102 -15.69 -15.53 -10.73
C LYS A 102 -15.62 -15.47 -12.25
N GLU A 103 -15.98 -14.35 -12.85
CA GLU A 103 -15.95 -14.14 -14.30
C GLU A 103 -14.52 -14.18 -14.87
N ASN A 104 -13.53 -13.88 -14.04
CA ASN A 104 -12.11 -13.97 -14.40
C ASN A 104 -11.44 -15.28 -13.94
N GLY A 105 -12.22 -16.31 -13.56
CA GLY A 105 -11.70 -17.63 -13.20
C GLY A 105 -11.14 -17.75 -11.78
N TYR A 106 -11.36 -16.75 -10.93
CA TYR A 106 -10.95 -16.78 -9.53
C TYR A 106 -12.08 -17.26 -8.62
N THR A 107 -11.71 -17.70 -7.43
CA THR A 107 -12.70 -18.03 -6.39
C THR A 107 -13.39 -16.75 -5.92
N GLY A 108 -14.71 -16.70 -6.00
CA GLY A 108 -15.49 -15.56 -5.48
C GLY A 108 -15.42 -15.46 -3.96
N LEU A 109 -15.78 -14.29 -3.45
CA LEU A 109 -15.84 -14.05 -2.00
C LEU A 109 -16.95 -14.89 -1.33
N PRO A 110 -16.80 -15.27 -0.05
CA PRO A 110 -17.81 -16.04 0.69
C PRO A 110 -19.17 -15.34 0.78
N ARG A 111 -20.26 -16.10 0.62
CA ARG A 111 -21.61 -15.57 0.86
C ARG A 111 -21.93 -15.58 2.35
N VAL A 112 -21.71 -14.46 3.01
CA VAL A 112 -21.94 -14.28 4.44
C VAL A 112 -22.69 -12.96 4.71
N SER A 113 -23.31 -12.83 5.88
CA SER A 113 -23.94 -11.56 6.30
C SER A 113 -22.92 -10.43 6.38
N TYR A 114 -23.37 -9.20 6.28
CA TYR A 114 -22.50 -8.00 6.22
C TYR A 114 -21.48 -7.96 7.36
N GLU A 115 -21.91 -8.26 8.59
CA GLU A 115 -21.08 -8.21 9.80
C GLU A 115 -19.98 -9.27 9.83
N LYS A 116 -20.15 -10.36 9.05
CA LYS A 116 -19.18 -11.47 8.95
C LYS A 116 -18.23 -11.34 7.74
N ARG A 117 -18.39 -10.30 6.94
CA ARG A 117 -17.55 -10.08 5.76
C ARG A 117 -16.15 -9.71 6.17
N LYS A 118 -15.20 -10.43 5.63
CA LYS A 118 -13.76 -10.14 5.74
C LYS A 118 -13.16 -10.13 4.35
N LEU A 119 -12.36 -9.13 4.05
CA LEU A 119 -11.55 -9.06 2.86
C LEU A 119 -10.13 -9.49 3.21
N LYS A 120 -9.51 -10.27 2.35
CA LYS A 120 -8.06 -10.46 2.41
C LYS A 120 -7.37 -9.18 1.99
N TYR A 121 -6.09 -9.05 2.35
CA TYR A 121 -5.32 -7.85 2.02
C TYR A 121 -5.30 -7.56 0.52
N GLU A 122 -5.13 -8.59 -0.31
CA GLU A 122 -5.13 -8.49 -1.77
C GLU A 122 -6.45 -7.99 -2.37
N ASP A 123 -7.58 -8.18 -1.67
CA ASP A 123 -8.92 -7.77 -2.12
C ASP A 123 -9.31 -6.35 -1.68
N VAL A 124 -8.63 -5.79 -0.68
CA VAL A 124 -8.99 -4.49 -0.08
C VAL A 124 -8.91 -3.36 -1.12
N TYR A 125 -7.77 -3.25 -1.79
CA TYR A 125 -7.56 -2.16 -2.77
C TYR A 125 -8.42 -2.29 -4.03
N PRO A 126 -8.64 -3.49 -4.62
CA PRO A 126 -9.60 -3.67 -5.69
C PRO A 126 -11.03 -3.24 -5.32
N VAL A 127 -11.52 -3.62 -4.14
CA VAL A 127 -12.85 -3.21 -3.66
C VAL A 127 -12.90 -1.69 -3.42
N LEU A 128 -11.85 -1.11 -2.84
CA LEU A 128 -11.75 0.33 -2.63
C LEU A 128 -11.71 1.10 -3.97
N TYR A 129 -11.00 0.60 -4.97
CA TYR A 129 -10.99 1.16 -6.32
C TYR A 129 -12.39 1.15 -6.95
N LEU A 130 -13.11 0.02 -6.85
CA LEU A 130 -14.49 -0.07 -7.30
C LEU A 130 -15.40 0.96 -6.60
N LYS A 131 -15.22 1.15 -5.29
CA LYS A 131 -15.95 2.17 -4.54
C LYS A 131 -15.78 3.56 -5.14
N TYR A 132 -14.53 3.98 -5.37
CA TYR A 132 -14.23 5.30 -5.93
C TYR A 132 -14.56 5.44 -7.42
N ARG A 133 -14.72 4.33 -8.13
CA ARG A 133 -15.16 4.32 -9.54
C ARG A 133 -16.66 4.36 -9.71
N LEU A 134 -17.39 3.64 -8.89
CA LEU A 134 -18.80 3.35 -9.08
C LEU A 134 -19.74 4.23 -8.24
N GLN A 135 -19.23 4.80 -7.13
CA GLN A 135 -20.01 5.64 -6.22
C GLN A 135 -19.54 7.10 -6.25
N SER A 136 -20.48 8.03 -6.13
CA SER A 136 -20.17 9.44 -5.90
C SER A 136 -19.47 9.57 -4.55
N GLN A 137 -18.29 10.20 -4.55
CA GLN A 137 -17.54 10.49 -3.35
C GLN A 137 -17.31 11.99 -3.28
N GLN A 138 -17.54 12.58 -2.13
CA GLN A 138 -17.04 13.93 -1.88
C GLN A 138 -15.52 13.86 -1.81
N GLY A 139 -14.84 14.44 -2.81
CA GLY A 139 -13.40 14.58 -2.78
C GLY A 139 -12.97 15.34 -1.53
N ARG A 140 -11.77 15.04 -1.01
CA ARG A 140 -11.18 15.79 0.10
C ARG A 140 -10.63 17.12 -0.38
N SER A 141 -11.53 18.04 -0.73
CA SER A 141 -11.19 19.37 -1.27
C SER A 141 -10.49 20.30 -0.27
N ASN A 142 -10.54 19.99 1.02
CA ASN A 142 -9.82 20.72 2.07
C ASN A 142 -8.31 20.44 2.09
N ILE A 143 -7.85 19.35 1.47
CA ILE A 143 -6.42 19.04 1.35
C ILE A 143 -5.83 19.86 0.20
N LYS A 144 -4.78 20.62 0.50
CA LYS A 144 -4.11 21.49 -0.49
C LYS A 144 -2.88 20.86 -1.11
N HIS A 145 -2.24 19.96 -0.41
CA HIS A 145 -1.06 19.25 -0.85
C HIS A 145 -1.00 17.88 -0.19
N LEU A 146 -0.71 16.83 -0.96
CA LEU A 146 -0.49 15.47 -0.47
C LEU A 146 0.99 15.12 -0.63
N VAL A 147 1.60 14.65 0.44
CA VAL A 147 2.95 14.06 0.40
C VAL A 147 2.79 12.54 0.54
N VAL A 148 3.36 11.81 -0.41
CA VAL A 148 3.44 10.35 -0.40
C VAL A 148 4.90 9.98 -0.23
N ASP A 149 5.23 9.32 0.85
CA ASP A 149 6.57 8.80 1.12
C ASP A 149 6.65 7.31 0.77
N GLU A 150 7.87 6.78 0.66
CA GLU A 150 8.12 5.37 0.30
C GLU A 150 7.37 4.95 -0.99
N MET A 151 7.50 5.74 -2.05
CA MET A 151 6.75 5.57 -3.30
C MET A 151 6.79 4.15 -3.85
N GLN A 152 7.88 3.42 -3.62
CA GLN A 152 8.12 2.08 -4.13
C GLN A 152 7.23 1.00 -3.47
N ASP A 153 6.59 1.31 -2.34
CA ASP A 153 5.70 0.39 -1.63
C ASP A 153 4.25 0.46 -2.10
N TYR A 154 3.95 1.43 -2.96
CA TYR A 154 2.61 1.61 -3.50
C TYR A 154 2.46 0.92 -4.86
N SER A 155 1.43 0.10 -4.99
CA SER A 155 1.04 -0.47 -6.28
C SER A 155 0.41 0.60 -7.19
N ARG A 156 0.38 0.32 -8.49
CA ARG A 156 -0.31 1.15 -9.47
C ARG A 156 -1.75 1.45 -9.08
N LEU A 157 -2.47 0.43 -8.59
CA LEU A 157 -3.87 0.56 -8.18
C LEU A 157 -4.05 1.54 -7.01
N GLN A 158 -3.12 1.54 -6.05
CA GLN A 158 -3.14 2.49 -4.94
C GLN A 158 -2.94 3.93 -5.43
N TYR A 159 -2.04 4.17 -6.38
CA TYR A 159 -1.89 5.50 -6.98
C TYR A 159 -3.13 5.96 -7.76
N GLU A 160 -3.79 5.06 -8.49
CA GLU A 160 -5.06 5.37 -9.16
C GLU A 160 -6.17 5.72 -8.16
N ILE A 161 -6.16 5.10 -6.96
CA ILE A 161 -7.06 5.45 -5.87
C ILE A 161 -6.72 6.83 -5.29
N LEU A 162 -5.44 7.10 -5.01
CA LEU A 162 -4.99 8.40 -4.49
C LEU A 162 -5.36 9.54 -5.43
N GLN A 163 -5.14 9.39 -6.73
CA GLN A 163 -5.53 10.39 -7.74
C GLN A 163 -7.03 10.70 -7.72
N ARG A 164 -7.88 9.69 -7.42
CA ARG A 164 -9.34 9.88 -7.36
C ARG A 164 -9.80 10.57 -6.09
N ILE A 165 -9.12 10.30 -4.98
CA ILE A 165 -9.47 10.87 -3.67
C ILE A 165 -9.01 12.32 -3.57
N PHE A 166 -7.81 12.63 -4.11
CA PHE A 166 -7.15 13.90 -3.93
C PHE A 166 -6.97 14.62 -5.28
N SER A 167 -7.59 15.78 -5.42
CA SER A 167 -7.43 16.67 -6.57
C SER A 167 -6.34 17.74 -6.37
N CYS A 168 -5.61 17.67 -5.24
CA CYS A 168 -4.56 18.62 -4.90
C CYS A 168 -3.21 18.27 -5.56
N ARG A 169 -2.24 19.18 -5.45
CA ARG A 169 -0.84 18.91 -5.80
C ARG A 169 -0.27 17.78 -4.93
N MET A 170 0.64 17.00 -5.52
CA MET A 170 1.27 15.88 -4.81
C MET A 170 2.79 15.97 -4.92
N THR A 171 3.47 15.62 -3.84
CA THR A 171 4.90 15.31 -3.82
C THR A 171 5.06 13.84 -3.48
N ILE A 172 5.71 13.08 -4.37
CA ILE A 172 5.89 11.65 -4.22
C ILE A 172 7.39 11.40 -4.05
N LEU A 173 7.76 10.86 -2.88
CA LEU A 173 9.14 10.61 -2.45
C LEU A 173 9.38 9.11 -2.37
N GLY A 174 10.62 8.68 -2.60
CA GLY A 174 11.00 7.29 -2.37
C GLY A 174 12.32 6.90 -2.97
N ASP A 175 12.74 5.69 -2.66
CA ASP A 175 13.98 5.08 -3.09
C ASP A 175 13.68 3.82 -3.93
N ARG A 176 14.07 3.85 -5.21
CA ARG A 176 13.88 2.71 -6.13
C ARG A 176 14.63 1.47 -5.70
N ALA A 177 15.78 1.62 -5.08
CA ALA A 177 16.61 0.49 -4.65
C ALA A 177 15.99 -0.26 -3.43
N GLN A 178 15.05 0.35 -2.71
CA GLN A 178 14.32 -0.25 -1.60
C GLN A 178 13.00 -0.93 -2.00
N THR A 179 12.74 -1.15 -3.29
CA THR A 179 11.53 -1.85 -3.75
C THR A 179 11.47 -3.27 -3.20
N MET A 180 10.34 -3.62 -2.56
CA MET A 180 10.12 -4.95 -1.96
C MET A 180 9.34 -5.92 -2.88
N ASP A 181 9.06 -5.53 -4.12
CA ASP A 181 8.32 -6.33 -5.09
C ASP A 181 9.27 -7.10 -6.01
N ASP A 182 9.17 -8.43 -5.99
CA ASP A 182 9.92 -9.33 -6.88
C ASP A 182 9.69 -9.04 -8.38
N LYS A 183 8.56 -8.44 -8.74
CA LYS A 183 8.22 -8.11 -10.12
C LYS A 183 8.69 -6.73 -10.56
N GLN A 184 9.39 -5.99 -9.70
CA GLN A 184 9.96 -4.66 -9.95
C GLN A 184 9.04 -3.79 -10.84
N GLN A 185 7.85 -3.50 -10.36
CA GLN A 185 7.00 -2.52 -11.04
C GLN A 185 7.66 -1.15 -10.93
N ASP A 186 8.30 -0.73 -12.00
CA ASP A 186 8.95 0.58 -12.07
C ASP A 186 7.89 1.68 -11.92
N VAL A 187 7.73 2.19 -10.71
CA VAL A 187 6.77 3.23 -10.34
C VAL A 187 6.88 4.41 -11.30
N LEU A 188 8.07 4.80 -11.69
CA LEU A 188 8.31 5.92 -12.60
C LEU A 188 7.74 5.70 -14.01
N LYS A 189 7.50 4.46 -14.43
CA LYS A 189 6.90 4.14 -15.73
C LYS A 189 5.39 4.33 -15.76
N PHE A 190 4.70 4.15 -14.64
CA PHE A 190 3.24 4.27 -14.62
C PHE A 190 2.72 5.59 -14.02
N LEU A 191 3.48 6.29 -13.17
CA LEU A 191 3.06 7.58 -12.62
C LEU A 191 2.62 8.59 -13.71
N PRO A 192 3.36 8.78 -14.83
CA PRO A 192 2.91 9.69 -15.88
C PRO A 192 1.60 9.29 -16.56
N LYS A 193 1.26 7.99 -16.53
CA LYS A 193 -0.01 7.47 -17.08
C LYS A 193 -1.20 7.75 -16.16
N ILE A 194 -0.95 7.90 -14.85
CA ILE A 194 -1.96 8.17 -13.84
C ILE A 194 -2.15 9.68 -13.66
N PHE A 195 -1.06 10.43 -13.46
CA PHE A 195 -1.09 11.85 -13.09
C PHE A 195 -0.93 12.82 -14.27
N GLY A 196 -0.71 12.29 -15.50
CA GLY A 196 -0.49 13.12 -16.67
C GLY A 196 0.98 13.48 -16.90
N ARG A 197 1.24 14.42 -17.83
CA ARG A 197 2.60 14.76 -18.27
C ARG A 197 3.29 15.85 -17.45
N ASP A 198 2.57 16.56 -16.60
CA ASP A 198 3.10 17.68 -15.79
C ASP A 198 3.79 17.19 -14.51
N ILE A 199 4.60 16.13 -14.64
CA ILE A 199 5.39 15.59 -13.55
C ILE A 199 6.82 16.13 -13.63
N HIS A 200 7.24 16.83 -12.58
CA HIS A 200 8.64 17.23 -12.40
C HIS A 200 9.36 16.12 -11.62
N LYS A 201 10.34 15.48 -12.27
CA LYS A 201 11.19 14.48 -11.65
C LYS A 201 12.47 15.13 -11.14
N ILE A 202 12.71 15.00 -9.85
CA ILE A 202 13.96 15.40 -9.19
C ILE A 202 14.67 14.15 -8.72
N ILE A 203 15.93 13.98 -9.10
CA ILE A 203 16.79 12.90 -8.63
C ILE A 203 17.73 13.49 -7.59
N MET A 204 17.68 12.93 -6.39
CA MET A 204 18.61 13.24 -5.31
C MET A 204 19.70 12.18 -5.31
N ASN A 205 20.88 12.55 -5.74
CA ASN A 205 22.02 11.65 -5.90
C ASN A 205 23.09 11.83 -4.80
N LYS A 206 22.79 12.53 -3.71
CA LYS A 206 23.70 12.73 -2.58
C LYS A 206 23.21 12.07 -1.32
N SER A 207 24.03 11.20 -0.76
CA SER A 207 23.75 10.53 0.54
C SER A 207 24.42 11.29 1.68
N TYR A 208 23.63 11.63 2.72
CA TYR A 208 24.10 12.33 3.92
C TYR A 208 23.98 11.49 5.19
N ARG A 209 23.28 10.37 5.14
CA ARG A 209 22.87 9.59 6.30
C ARG A 209 24.01 8.72 6.85
N ASN A 210 24.57 7.91 5.96
CA ASN A 210 25.54 6.88 6.32
C ASN A 210 26.98 7.40 6.20
N THR A 211 27.92 6.67 6.78
CA THR A 211 29.35 6.89 6.49
C THR A 211 29.66 6.49 5.03
N ILE A 212 30.79 6.97 4.49
CA ILE A 212 31.24 6.64 3.13
C ILE A 212 31.35 5.12 2.94
N GLU A 213 31.87 4.42 3.93
CA GLU A 213 32.09 2.97 3.89
C GLU A 213 30.75 2.23 3.75
N ILE A 214 29.76 2.58 4.58
CA ILE A 214 28.43 1.99 4.54
C ILE A 214 27.70 2.36 3.23
N ALA A 215 27.74 3.63 2.84
CA ALA A 215 27.07 4.10 1.63
C ALA A 215 27.66 3.47 0.36
N SER A 216 29.01 3.35 0.29
CA SER A 216 29.70 2.68 -0.82
C SER A 216 29.29 1.21 -0.92
N TYR A 217 29.24 0.51 0.22
CA TYR A 217 28.82 -0.89 0.30
C TYR A 217 27.36 -1.07 -0.15
N ALA A 218 26.46 -0.23 0.37
CA ALA A 218 25.06 -0.25 -0.02
C ALA A 218 24.86 0.02 -1.51
N ASN A 219 25.56 1.00 -2.08
CA ASN A 219 25.52 1.30 -3.51
C ASN A 219 25.99 0.13 -4.36
N GLN A 220 27.03 -0.58 -3.95
CA GLN A 220 27.49 -1.79 -4.63
C GLN A 220 26.43 -2.89 -4.61
N LEU A 221 25.75 -3.12 -3.48
CA LEU A 221 24.64 -4.09 -3.39
C LEU A 221 23.47 -3.75 -4.33
N ALA A 222 23.17 -2.46 -4.50
CA ALA A 222 22.08 -1.98 -5.34
C ALA A 222 22.48 -1.75 -6.81
N GLY A 223 23.76 -1.83 -7.17
CA GLY A 223 24.27 -1.50 -8.50
C GLY A 223 24.09 -0.01 -8.85
N ILE A 224 24.27 0.88 -7.87
CA ILE A 224 24.18 2.34 -8.05
C ILE A 224 25.59 2.90 -8.21
N GLU A 225 25.88 3.49 -9.38
CA GLU A 225 27.22 4.00 -9.71
C GLU A 225 27.35 5.52 -9.51
N ASP A 226 26.27 6.29 -9.67
CA ASP A 226 26.28 7.76 -9.76
C ASP A 226 25.83 8.46 -8.47
N MET A 227 26.11 7.90 -7.28
CA MET A 227 25.76 8.54 -6.01
C MET A 227 26.94 9.31 -5.43
N GLU A 228 26.74 10.58 -5.18
CA GLU A 228 27.65 11.44 -4.43
C GLU A 228 27.59 11.10 -2.94
N LEU A 229 28.72 10.76 -2.35
CA LEU A 229 28.81 10.44 -0.92
C LEU A 229 29.26 11.66 -0.14
N PHE A 230 28.63 11.87 1.01
CA PHE A 230 29.07 12.91 1.95
C PHE A 230 30.34 12.43 2.67
N GLU A 231 31.35 13.31 2.79
CA GLU A 231 32.64 12.98 3.42
C GLU A 231 32.53 12.81 4.94
N ARG A 232 31.88 11.73 5.36
CA ARG A 232 31.82 11.28 6.75
C ARG A 232 32.36 9.86 6.83
N HIS A 233 33.55 9.71 7.35
CA HIS A 233 34.21 8.41 7.51
C HIS A 233 33.76 7.70 8.81
N GLY A 234 33.73 6.38 8.78
CA GLY A 234 33.42 5.49 9.88
C GLY A 234 34.24 4.19 9.83
N ALA A 235 33.78 3.19 10.57
CA ALA A 235 34.38 1.87 10.52
C ALA A 235 34.15 1.20 9.14
N PRO A 236 35.09 0.41 8.63
CA PRO A 236 34.87 -0.44 7.48
C PRO A 236 33.69 -1.39 7.71
N VAL A 237 32.94 -1.70 6.64
CA VAL A 237 31.90 -2.73 6.71
C VAL A 237 32.55 -4.09 6.95
N GLU A 238 32.10 -4.77 8.00
CA GLU A 238 32.65 -6.07 8.38
C GLU A 238 31.79 -7.20 7.79
N GLU A 239 32.40 -8.12 7.06
CA GLU A 239 31.72 -9.30 6.51
C GLU A 239 32.25 -10.56 7.17
N LYS A 240 31.35 -11.39 7.74
CA LYS A 240 31.71 -12.67 8.36
C LYS A 240 30.72 -13.77 7.97
N ILE A 241 31.23 -15.00 7.93
CA ILE A 241 30.45 -16.20 7.67
C ILE A 241 30.46 -17.08 8.90
N PHE A 242 29.29 -17.53 9.36
CA PHE A 242 29.11 -18.38 10.51
C PHE A 242 28.45 -19.71 10.14
N ALA A 243 28.85 -20.77 10.79
CA ALA A 243 28.30 -22.11 10.56
C ALA A 243 26.81 -22.21 10.95
N ASN A 244 26.36 -21.40 11.93
CA ASN A 244 24.98 -21.39 12.37
C ASN A 244 24.63 -20.07 13.08
N MET A 245 23.34 -19.92 13.42
CA MET A 245 22.78 -18.72 14.06
C MET A 245 23.35 -18.46 15.46
N SER A 246 23.70 -19.52 16.21
CA SER A 246 24.25 -19.36 17.58
C SER A 246 25.63 -18.71 17.56
N HIS A 247 26.50 -19.11 16.66
CA HIS A 247 27.83 -18.47 16.53
C HIS A 247 27.71 -17.01 16.08
N ALA A 248 26.75 -16.70 15.21
CA ALA A 248 26.46 -15.31 14.84
C ALA A 248 25.96 -14.50 16.06
N ALA A 249 25.11 -15.09 16.91
CA ALA A 249 24.61 -14.44 18.12
C ALA A 249 25.73 -14.19 19.17
N GLU A 250 26.65 -15.14 19.31
CA GLU A 250 27.84 -14.99 20.17
C GLU A 250 28.70 -13.80 19.70
N GLU A 251 28.99 -13.75 18.40
CA GLU A 251 29.77 -12.64 17.81
C GLU A 251 29.05 -11.29 17.95
N ILE A 252 27.74 -11.22 17.73
CA ILE A 252 26.96 -10.01 17.97
C ILE A 252 27.08 -9.55 19.43
N ALA A 253 26.96 -10.48 20.38
CA ALA A 253 27.09 -10.15 21.80
C ALA A 253 28.49 -9.72 22.25
N GLU A 254 29.53 -10.05 21.48
CA GLU A 254 30.91 -9.60 21.70
C GLU A 254 31.20 -8.26 21.04
N THR A 255 30.59 -8.00 19.88
CA THR A 255 30.85 -6.83 19.04
C THR A 255 29.90 -5.67 19.33
N LEU A 256 28.83 -5.91 20.11
CA LEU A 256 27.79 -4.92 20.43
C LEU A 256 28.36 -3.74 21.25
N LYS A 257 28.20 -2.53 20.71
CA LYS A 257 28.70 -1.27 21.28
C LYS A 257 27.58 -0.40 21.86
N LEU A 258 26.77 -0.94 22.76
CA LEU A 258 25.75 -0.17 23.45
C LEU A 258 26.24 0.30 24.83
N GLY A 259 26.44 1.60 25.02
CA GLY A 259 26.91 2.18 26.26
C GLY A 259 26.65 3.68 26.37
N GLU A 260 26.99 4.28 27.53
CA GLU A 260 26.77 5.72 27.75
C GLU A 260 27.71 6.60 26.90
N GLU A 261 28.85 6.07 26.49
CA GLU A 261 29.86 6.79 25.69
C GLU A 261 29.96 6.28 24.23
N GLU A 262 29.09 5.34 23.82
CA GLU A 262 29.13 4.71 22.48
C GLU A 262 27.84 4.95 21.73
N TYR A 263 27.07 3.86 21.47
CA TYR A 263 25.86 3.92 20.69
C TYR A 263 24.61 3.81 21.57
N GLU A 264 23.55 4.53 21.19
CA GLU A 264 22.25 4.45 21.87
C GLU A 264 21.38 3.32 21.32
N THR A 265 21.55 3.02 20.03
CA THR A 265 20.69 2.09 19.29
C THR A 265 21.51 1.09 18.47
N ALA A 266 21.10 -0.17 18.52
CA ALA A 266 21.63 -1.18 17.63
C ALA A 266 20.48 -2.05 17.11
N ALA A 267 20.68 -2.65 15.93
CA ALA A 267 19.70 -3.59 15.37
C ALA A 267 20.35 -4.88 14.88
N VAL A 268 19.64 -5.99 15.06
CA VAL A 268 19.89 -7.23 14.32
C VAL A 268 18.76 -7.39 13.31
N VAL A 269 19.12 -7.36 12.05
CA VAL A 269 18.16 -7.38 10.93
C VAL A 269 18.24 -8.72 10.21
N LEU A 270 17.12 -9.43 10.15
CA LEU A 270 17.02 -10.76 9.55
C LEU A 270 15.99 -10.80 8.42
N ARG A 271 15.93 -11.91 7.71
CA ARG A 271 15.04 -12.08 6.57
C ARG A 271 13.59 -12.36 6.98
N THR A 272 13.37 -13.25 7.92
CA THR A 272 12.04 -13.73 8.33
C THR A 272 11.76 -13.54 9.81
N GLU A 273 10.48 -13.48 10.18
CA GLU A 273 10.06 -13.40 11.58
C GLU A 273 10.55 -14.57 12.41
N LYS A 274 10.58 -15.79 11.84
CA LYS A 274 11.08 -16.99 12.54
C LYS A 274 12.57 -16.91 12.85
N GLU A 275 13.36 -16.40 11.89
CA GLU A 275 14.80 -16.17 12.09
C GLU A 275 15.02 -15.08 13.14
N ALA A 276 14.23 -14.00 13.11
CA ALA A 276 14.33 -12.91 14.06
C ALA A 276 13.93 -13.35 15.49
N GLU A 277 12.86 -14.11 15.64
CA GLU A 277 12.46 -14.68 16.92
C GLU A 277 13.53 -15.61 17.50
N HIS A 278 14.10 -16.49 16.68
CA HIS A 278 15.18 -17.38 17.08
C HIS A 278 16.43 -16.59 17.53
N MET A 279 16.86 -15.62 16.75
CA MET A 279 18.00 -14.75 17.11
C MET A 279 17.73 -13.98 18.40
N TRP A 280 16.54 -13.46 18.60
CA TRP A 280 16.16 -12.77 19.82
C TRP A 280 16.25 -13.67 21.07
N LEU A 281 15.81 -14.93 20.95
CA LEU A 281 15.92 -15.91 22.05
C LEU A 281 17.39 -16.21 22.39
N LEU A 282 18.24 -16.43 21.39
CA LEU A 282 19.68 -16.65 21.58
C LEU A 282 20.36 -15.44 22.25
N LEU A 283 20.12 -14.25 21.74
CA LEU A 283 20.69 -13.03 22.31
C LEU A 283 20.19 -12.74 23.73
N LYS A 284 18.92 -13.07 24.02
CA LYS A 284 18.36 -12.93 25.37
C LYS A 284 19.10 -13.79 26.38
N GLU A 285 19.46 -15.02 26.02
CA GLU A 285 20.25 -15.93 26.87
C GLU A 285 21.69 -15.45 27.01
N ILE A 286 22.40 -15.27 25.90
CA ILE A 286 23.82 -14.90 25.88
C ILE A 286 24.07 -13.54 26.55
N LEU A 287 23.29 -12.52 26.23
CA LEU A 287 23.43 -11.18 26.81
C LEU A 287 23.02 -11.17 28.29
N GLY A 288 22.00 -11.96 28.66
CA GLY A 288 21.61 -12.12 30.06
C GLY A 288 22.71 -12.70 30.92
N GLU A 289 23.45 -13.71 30.44
CA GLU A 289 24.62 -14.29 31.11
C GLU A 289 25.77 -13.29 31.22
N LYS A 290 25.94 -12.39 30.27
CA LYS A 290 26.94 -11.32 30.29
C LYS A 290 26.52 -10.11 31.18
N GLY A 291 25.34 -10.16 31.83
CA GLY A 291 24.86 -9.10 32.72
C GLY A 291 24.23 -7.90 32.00
N PHE A 292 23.90 -8.03 30.69
CA PHE A 292 23.20 -7.01 29.96
C PHE A 292 21.73 -6.90 30.42
N ASP A 293 21.19 -5.68 30.53
CA ASP A 293 19.81 -5.47 30.93
C ASP A 293 18.84 -5.83 29.76
N VAL A 294 18.59 -7.12 29.62
CA VAL A 294 17.73 -7.67 28.54
C VAL A 294 16.27 -7.23 28.64
N LYS A 295 15.79 -6.78 29.82
CA LYS A 295 14.41 -6.34 30.00
C LYS A 295 14.18 -4.95 29.45
N GLU A 296 15.11 -4.04 29.70
CA GLU A 296 14.99 -2.65 29.31
C GLU A 296 15.63 -2.37 27.93
N ARG A 297 16.70 -3.09 27.58
CA ARG A 297 17.57 -2.76 26.45
C ARG A 297 17.56 -3.78 25.31
N LEU A 298 16.87 -4.93 25.42
CA LEU A 298 16.67 -5.88 24.30
C LEU A 298 15.21 -5.91 23.93
N SER A 299 14.90 -5.62 22.67
CA SER A 299 13.54 -5.65 22.14
C SER A 299 13.42 -6.54 20.92
N TYR A 300 12.27 -7.19 20.78
CA TYR A 300 11.84 -7.87 19.55
C TYR A 300 10.77 -7.02 18.88
N LEU A 301 11.05 -6.57 17.67
CA LEU A 301 10.10 -5.77 16.89
C LEU A 301 9.42 -6.68 15.87
N ASP A 302 8.12 -6.92 16.10
CA ASP A 302 7.22 -7.66 15.22
C ASP A 302 6.11 -6.77 14.66
N ARG A 303 5.17 -7.37 13.91
CA ARG A 303 4.02 -6.64 13.31
C ARG A 303 3.04 -6.07 14.33
N ASN A 304 3.07 -6.53 15.57
CA ASN A 304 2.17 -6.10 16.64
C ASN A 304 2.82 -5.04 17.54
N SER A 305 4.10 -4.80 17.35
CA SER A 305 4.85 -3.85 18.16
C SER A 305 4.40 -2.41 17.87
N THR A 306 4.12 -1.65 18.90
CA THR A 306 3.59 -0.28 18.80
C THR A 306 4.60 0.80 19.20
N SER A 307 5.76 0.41 19.76
CA SER A 307 6.78 1.35 20.24
C SER A 307 8.17 0.82 19.94
N PHE A 308 9.06 1.74 19.64
CA PHE A 308 10.49 1.52 19.49
C PHE A 308 11.20 1.96 20.78
N LYS A 309 12.16 1.15 21.27
CA LYS A 309 12.96 1.46 22.46
C LYS A 309 14.44 1.64 22.09
N LYS A 310 15.16 2.46 22.87
CA LYS A 310 16.62 2.50 22.79
C LYS A 310 17.21 1.16 23.25
N GLY A 311 18.35 0.80 22.68
CA GLY A 311 19.02 -0.47 22.94
C GLY A 311 19.13 -1.35 21.71
N LEU A 312 19.22 -2.68 21.90
CA LEU A 312 19.30 -3.65 20.83
C LEU A 312 17.90 -4.09 20.38
N THR A 313 17.60 -3.90 19.12
CA THR A 313 16.34 -4.33 18.49
C THR A 313 16.62 -5.48 17.55
N VAL A 314 15.92 -6.61 17.72
CA VAL A 314 15.93 -7.72 16.76
C VAL A 314 14.67 -7.65 15.91
N THR A 315 14.82 -7.63 14.59
CA THR A 315 13.70 -7.42 13.69
C THR A 315 13.96 -7.99 12.29
N THR A 316 13.00 -7.84 11.39
CA THR A 316 13.15 -8.19 9.98
C THR A 316 13.44 -6.96 9.13
N PHE A 317 14.05 -7.17 7.94
CA PHE A 317 14.41 -6.07 7.04
C PHE A 317 13.21 -5.19 6.64
N TYR A 318 12.02 -5.78 6.51
CA TYR A 318 10.83 -5.01 6.13
C TYR A 318 10.24 -4.19 7.28
N LEU A 319 10.41 -4.61 8.54
CA LEU A 319 10.03 -3.84 9.72
C LEU A 319 11.11 -2.81 10.11
N ALA A 320 12.37 -3.07 9.77
CA ALA A 320 13.45 -2.11 9.91
C ALA A 320 13.35 -0.93 8.94
N LYS A 321 12.54 -1.06 7.88
CA LYS A 321 12.35 0.01 6.90
C LYS A 321 11.78 1.27 7.56
N GLY A 322 12.38 2.44 7.28
CA GLY A 322 12.03 3.71 7.93
C GLY A 322 12.68 3.94 9.30
N LEU A 323 13.34 2.93 9.90
CA LEU A 323 14.10 3.08 11.13
C LEU A 323 15.59 3.32 10.84
N GLU A 324 16.33 3.80 11.84
CA GLU A 324 17.76 4.07 11.78
C GLU A 324 18.40 3.64 13.10
N PHE A 325 19.62 3.09 13.02
CA PHE A 325 20.37 2.58 14.16
C PHE A 325 21.84 2.97 14.05
N ASP A 326 22.46 3.23 15.18
CA ASP A 326 23.90 3.56 15.21
C ASP A 326 24.74 2.38 14.71
N GLN A 327 24.41 1.16 15.16
CA GLN A 327 25.06 -0.09 14.75
C GLN A 327 24.05 -1.10 14.19
N VAL A 328 24.36 -1.74 13.06
CA VAL A 328 23.49 -2.76 12.46
C VAL A 328 24.26 -4.05 12.20
N PHE A 329 23.67 -5.15 12.64
CA PHE A 329 24.06 -6.51 12.31
C PHE A 329 23.01 -7.11 11.36
N ALA A 330 23.38 -7.25 10.09
CA ALA A 330 22.50 -7.80 9.07
C ALA A 330 22.82 -9.29 8.87
N VAL A 331 21.93 -10.19 9.28
CA VAL A 331 22.16 -11.64 9.28
C VAL A 331 21.31 -12.31 8.22
N PHE A 332 21.94 -12.88 7.20
CA PHE A 332 21.28 -13.48 6.06
C PHE A 332 21.84 -14.89 5.71
N PRO A 333 21.02 -15.76 5.07
CA PRO A 333 21.51 -17.04 4.58
C PRO A 333 22.57 -16.86 3.49
N GLN A 334 23.69 -17.60 3.58
CA GLN A 334 24.79 -17.52 2.62
C GLN A 334 24.37 -17.98 1.21
N LYS A 335 23.57 -19.05 1.12
CA LYS A 335 23.19 -19.67 -0.15
C LYS A 335 22.08 -18.97 -0.91
N ASP A 336 21.38 -18.04 -0.30
CA ASP A 336 20.27 -17.33 -0.94
C ASP A 336 20.73 -16.04 -1.58
N GLN A 337 20.90 -16.07 -2.90
CA GLN A 337 21.28 -14.93 -3.74
C GLN A 337 20.07 -14.37 -4.54
N SER A 338 18.86 -14.66 -4.09
CA SER A 338 17.63 -14.16 -4.74
C SER A 338 17.58 -12.62 -4.77
N PRO A 339 16.87 -12.03 -5.73
CA PRO A 339 16.66 -10.58 -5.77
C PRO A 339 16.13 -10.02 -4.45
N LEU A 340 15.23 -10.75 -3.79
CA LEU A 340 14.67 -10.35 -2.50
C LEU A 340 15.75 -10.25 -1.41
N VAL A 341 16.67 -11.22 -1.32
CA VAL A 341 17.74 -11.18 -0.32
C VAL A 341 18.74 -10.07 -0.63
N ARG A 342 19.06 -9.79 -1.89
CA ARG A 342 19.89 -8.64 -2.25
C ARG A 342 19.27 -7.32 -1.82
N GLN A 343 17.97 -7.15 -2.05
CA GLN A 343 17.21 -5.98 -1.59
C GLN A 343 17.17 -5.90 -0.07
N ALA A 344 16.95 -7.03 0.62
CA ALA A 344 16.94 -7.09 2.08
C ALA A 344 18.30 -6.67 2.68
N ARG A 345 19.42 -7.11 2.08
CA ARG A 345 20.77 -6.67 2.44
C ARG A 345 20.96 -5.16 2.23
N TYR A 346 20.51 -4.63 1.10
CA TYR A 346 20.55 -3.19 0.83
C TYR A 346 19.73 -2.40 1.85
N ILE A 347 18.48 -2.84 2.13
CA ILE A 347 17.63 -2.19 3.12
C ILE A 347 18.31 -2.21 4.49
N ALA A 348 18.83 -3.35 4.93
CA ALA A 348 19.54 -3.46 6.21
C ALA A 348 20.76 -2.55 6.27
N ALA A 349 21.58 -2.53 5.24
CA ALA A 349 22.78 -1.69 5.15
C ALA A 349 22.43 -0.20 5.29
N THR A 350 21.37 0.26 4.60
CA THR A 350 20.94 1.67 4.66
C THR A 350 20.33 2.09 6.02
N ARG A 351 20.13 1.15 6.95
CA ARG A 351 19.66 1.44 8.33
C ARG A 351 20.80 1.83 9.27
N ALA A 352 22.05 1.47 8.94
CA ALA A 352 23.21 1.75 9.77
C ALA A 352 23.69 3.20 9.62
N LEU A 353 23.85 3.93 10.74
CA LEU A 353 24.36 5.29 10.74
C LEU A 353 25.89 5.34 10.84
N HIS A 354 26.48 4.48 11.67
CA HIS A 354 27.89 4.53 12.05
C HIS A 354 28.65 3.23 11.81
N GLU A 355 28.01 2.08 12.04
CA GLU A 355 28.70 0.79 11.96
C GLU A 355 27.79 -0.30 11.37
N LEU A 356 28.31 -1.07 10.42
CA LEU A 356 27.59 -2.12 9.72
C LEU A 356 28.38 -3.43 9.72
N HIS A 357 27.72 -4.49 10.18
CA HIS A 357 28.21 -5.87 10.12
C HIS A 357 27.27 -6.69 9.24
N MET A 358 27.81 -7.30 8.19
CA MET A 358 27.08 -8.15 7.24
C MET A 358 27.45 -9.60 7.49
N TYR A 359 26.59 -10.32 8.15
CA TYR A 359 26.82 -11.70 8.53
C TYR A 359 26.08 -12.67 7.64
N GLU A 360 26.74 -13.73 7.23
CA GLU A 360 26.15 -14.82 6.50
C GLU A 360 26.12 -16.08 7.37
N VAL A 361 25.04 -16.86 7.28
CA VAL A 361 24.86 -18.10 8.02
C VAL A 361 24.67 -19.24 7.04
N GLU A 362 25.43 -20.33 7.19
CA GLU A 362 25.38 -21.49 6.29
C GLU A 362 24.09 -22.31 6.43
N LYS A 363 23.46 -22.33 7.61
CA LYS A 363 22.22 -23.06 7.93
C LYS A 363 21.27 -22.25 8.81
#